data_150a6747765a80203b6ed6d023aaac02
#
_entry.id   150a6747765a80203b6ed6d023aaac02
#
_cell.length_a   1.000
_cell.length_b   1.000
_cell.length_c   1.000
_cell.angle_alpha   90.00
_cell.angle_beta   90.00
_cell.angle_gamma   90.00
#
_symmetry.space_group_name_H-M   'P 1'
#
loop_
_entity.id
_entity.type
_entity.pdbx_description
1 polymer ?
#
loop_
_entity_poly.entity_id
_entity_poly.type
_entity_poly.pdbx_seq_one_letter_code
_entity_poly.pdbx_strand_id
1 'polypeptide(L)'
;MIRTKKPLRAARHDRRHVLLFFLLCGIGLVTGWCGSGITPGYGAEAFPSGKITWVVGFQPGGGEDVMARGLAPYLEKYLKAVSPNPGKVAILIKNLPGGGEVRAINEIYHGRPDGYTIGNGGERLHILTMTGELPFDFYEMTYIARLSSSHKILVATRKSDLLTWEDVVKASKSGPVKLALSGFGGSNYIAYVFFMDTTGLALKPVIFDGTAGANSALIRGDVPISINSEDSLKNLIEIKELRPLVTFTDQTKFPGVPTIKEVGFPELVEPVRSQRYLIAPPKLPGNIKRIYEEALKKVFADKEFIAWNQRAKITYDPVFGSDFDNLIKTIQGFYKKKEKVLKENLPK
;
A
#
# COMPACT_ATOMS: atom_id res chain seq x y z
N MET A 1 -60.41 6.10 17.55
CA MET A 1 -60.62 4.80 18.20
C MET A 1 -59.28 4.33 18.76
N ILE A 2 -59.13 4.48 20.04
CA ILE A 2 -57.89 4.28 20.84
C ILE A 2 -57.90 2.82 21.31
N ARG A 3 -56.85 2.08 21.08
CA ARG A 3 -56.58 0.80 21.78
C ARG A 3 -55.21 0.81 22.43
N THR A 4 -55.26 1.03 23.73
CA THR A 4 -54.19 0.82 24.71
C THR A 4 -53.87 -0.66 24.85
N LYS A 5 -52.59 -1.03 24.91
CA LYS A 5 -52.14 -2.33 25.43
C LYS A 5 -51.27 -2.13 26.67
N LYS A 6 -51.70 -2.84 27.73
CA LYS A 6 -51.12 -2.91 29.06
C LYS A 6 -49.74 -3.61 29.10
N PRO A 7 -48.90 -3.33 30.10
CA PRO A 7 -47.62 -3.97 30.29
C PRO A 7 -47.72 -5.30 31.04
N LEU A 8 -46.86 -6.25 30.70
CA LEU A 8 -46.72 -7.54 31.38
C LEU A 8 -45.68 -7.43 32.51
N ARG A 9 -46.08 -7.96 33.66
CA ARG A 9 -45.41 -7.99 34.96
C ARG A 9 -44.14 -8.84 34.94
N ALA A 10 -43.13 -8.36 35.66
CA ALA A 10 -41.97 -9.09 36.14
C ALA A 10 -42.36 -10.19 37.15
N ALA A 11 -41.82 -11.38 36.99
CA ALA A 11 -41.81 -12.42 37.98
C ALA A 11 -40.44 -12.48 38.67
N ARG A 12 -40.42 -12.05 39.93
CA ARG A 12 -39.34 -12.35 40.90
C ARG A 12 -39.45 -13.82 41.27
N HIS A 13 -38.35 -14.54 41.21
CA HIS A 13 -38.22 -15.80 41.94
C HIS A 13 -37.05 -15.71 42.92
N ASP A 14 -37.41 -16.08 44.11
CA ASP A 14 -36.82 -15.92 45.40
C ASP A 14 -35.63 -16.87 45.63
N ARG A 15 -34.66 -16.37 46.39
CA ARG A 15 -33.55 -17.15 46.93
C ARG A 15 -34.08 -17.83 48.19
N ARG A 16 -33.75 -19.12 48.43
CA ARG A 16 -33.30 -19.65 49.71
C ARG A 16 -33.30 -21.18 49.75
N HIS A 17 -32.17 -21.65 50.39
CA HIS A 17 -31.97 -22.98 50.97
C HIS A 17 -31.75 -24.15 50.00
N VAL A 18 -30.59 -24.81 50.07
CA VAL A 18 -30.27 -25.82 51.10
C VAL A 18 -28.76 -25.99 51.23
N LEU A 19 -28.29 -25.83 52.44
CA LEU A 19 -26.97 -26.24 52.96
C LEU A 19 -27.07 -27.69 53.50
N LEU A 20 -25.92 -28.36 53.51
CA LEU A 20 -25.57 -29.55 54.32
C LEU A 20 -25.97 -30.92 53.75
N PHE A 21 -24.99 -31.72 53.38
CA PHE A 21 -24.73 -33.02 53.99
C PHE A 21 -23.26 -33.44 53.84
N PHE A 22 -22.56 -33.52 54.95
CA PHE A 22 -21.45 -34.30 55.49
C PHE A 22 -20.80 -35.35 54.58
N LEU A 23 -19.41 -35.27 54.44
CA LEU A 23 -18.38 -35.92 55.28
C LEU A 23 -18.50 -37.43 55.46
N LEU A 24 -17.60 -38.20 54.88
CA LEU A 24 -16.68 -39.14 55.51
C LEU A 24 -16.14 -40.21 54.55
N CYS A 25 -14.84 -40.46 54.72
CA CYS A 25 -14.10 -41.70 54.48
C CYS A 25 -13.62 -42.02 53.05
N GLY A 26 -12.31 -42.06 52.96
CA GLY A 26 -11.61 -42.83 51.99
C GLY A 26 -10.18 -42.37 51.72
N ILE A 27 -9.25 -42.61 52.69
CA ILE A 27 -7.82 -42.51 52.44
C ILE A 27 -7.48 -43.69 51.52
N GLY A 28 -7.27 -43.39 50.24
CA GLY A 28 -6.74 -44.31 49.26
C GLY A 28 -5.45 -43.74 48.68
N LEU A 29 -4.30 -44.23 49.12
CA LEU A 29 -3.04 -44.03 48.47
C LEU A 29 -3.11 -44.60 47.05
N VAL A 30 -3.18 -43.71 46.09
CA VAL A 30 -2.94 -44.05 44.67
C VAL A 30 -1.70 -43.29 44.23
N THR A 31 -0.62 -44.04 44.18
CA THR A 31 0.67 -43.66 43.58
C THR A 31 0.43 -43.01 42.22
N GLY A 32 0.78 -41.69 42.18
CA GLY A 32 0.67 -40.91 40.96
C GLY A 32 1.56 -41.43 39.88
N TRP A 33 0.94 -41.85 38.80
CA TRP A 33 1.58 -41.94 37.51
C TRP A 33 1.38 -40.54 36.84
N CYS A 34 2.39 -39.71 37.01
CA CYS A 34 2.54 -38.51 36.16
C CYS A 34 2.79 -38.98 34.75
N GLY A 35 1.74 -39.40 34.07
CA GLY A 35 1.71 -39.44 32.64
C GLY A 35 1.80 -37.98 32.14
N SER A 36 3.02 -37.55 31.77
CA SER A 36 3.21 -36.38 30.97
C SER A 36 2.42 -36.60 29.66
N GLY A 37 1.18 -36.16 29.66
CA GLY A 37 0.41 -36.05 28.45
C GLY A 37 1.14 -35.08 27.51
N ILE A 38 2.05 -35.64 26.71
CA ILE A 38 2.51 -34.98 25.50
C ILE A 38 1.26 -34.93 24.62
N THR A 39 0.50 -33.84 24.75
CA THR A 39 -0.39 -33.45 23.66
C THR A 39 0.50 -33.40 22.43
N PRO A 40 0.24 -34.20 21.38
CA PRO A 40 0.91 -34.01 20.12
C PRO A 40 0.53 -32.58 19.72
N GLY A 41 1.46 -31.63 19.92
CA GLY A 41 1.37 -30.38 19.24
C GLY A 41 1.23 -30.75 17.77
N TYR A 42 0.11 -30.46 17.18
CA TYR A 42 -0.02 -30.40 15.72
C TYR A 42 1.11 -29.49 15.29
N GLY A 43 2.25 -30.08 14.95
CA GLY A 43 3.38 -29.35 14.42
C GLY A 43 2.85 -28.60 13.21
N ALA A 44 2.74 -27.28 13.31
CA ALA A 44 2.38 -26.47 12.18
C ALA A 44 3.29 -26.91 11.02
N GLU A 45 2.69 -27.46 9.98
CA GLU A 45 3.42 -27.91 8.78
C GLU A 45 4.32 -26.76 8.35
N ALA A 46 5.61 -27.02 8.14
CA ALA A 46 6.57 -25.95 7.87
C ALA A 46 6.11 -25.15 6.63
N PHE A 47 6.05 -23.84 6.76
CA PHE A 47 5.68 -22.96 5.66
C PHE A 47 6.79 -22.91 4.60
N PRO A 48 6.42 -22.88 3.28
CA PRO A 48 5.11 -23.07 2.68
C PRO A 48 4.78 -24.55 2.41
N SER A 49 3.56 -25.01 2.69
CA SER A 49 3.13 -26.38 2.46
C SER A 49 1.79 -26.49 1.71
N GLY A 50 1.24 -25.37 1.24
CA GLY A 50 -0.09 -25.29 0.62
C GLY A 50 -0.26 -24.14 -0.35
N LYS A 51 -1.51 -23.93 -0.77
CA LYS A 51 -1.91 -22.84 -1.68
C LYS A 51 -1.85 -21.50 -0.97
N ILE A 52 -1.28 -20.49 -1.63
CA ILE A 52 -1.18 -19.11 -1.19
C ILE A 52 -2.14 -18.26 -2.02
N THR A 53 -3.00 -17.50 -1.37
CA THR A 53 -3.88 -16.55 -2.04
C THR A 53 -3.22 -15.18 -2.06
N TRP A 54 -3.02 -14.64 -3.27
CA TRP A 54 -2.55 -13.26 -3.46
C TRP A 54 -3.74 -12.38 -3.86
N VAL A 55 -4.19 -11.56 -2.93
CA VAL A 55 -5.36 -10.68 -3.10
C VAL A 55 -4.95 -9.39 -3.81
N VAL A 56 -5.67 -9.03 -4.87
CA VAL A 56 -5.44 -7.82 -5.67
C VAL A 56 -6.71 -6.97 -5.66
N GLY A 57 -6.61 -5.73 -5.17
CA GLY A 57 -7.76 -4.80 -4.98
C GLY A 57 -8.32 -4.17 -6.26
N PHE A 58 -7.87 -4.64 -7.44
CA PHE A 58 -8.20 -4.08 -8.74
C PHE A 58 -8.79 -5.12 -9.68
N GLN A 59 -9.44 -4.64 -10.75
CA GLN A 59 -9.98 -5.51 -11.79
C GLN A 59 -8.86 -6.30 -12.49
N PRO A 60 -9.15 -7.51 -12.99
CA PRO A 60 -8.24 -8.25 -13.85
C PRO A 60 -7.77 -7.41 -15.04
N GLY A 61 -6.47 -7.53 -15.38
CA GLY A 61 -5.84 -6.77 -16.47
C GLY A 61 -5.39 -5.36 -16.10
N GLY A 62 -5.68 -4.87 -14.89
CA GLY A 62 -5.11 -3.64 -14.36
C GLY A 62 -3.63 -3.79 -14.00
N GLY A 63 -2.92 -2.67 -13.81
CA GLY A 63 -1.47 -2.68 -13.55
C GLY A 63 -1.06 -3.54 -12.34
N GLU A 64 -1.84 -3.52 -11.27
CA GLU A 64 -1.61 -4.35 -10.08
C GLU A 64 -1.80 -5.84 -10.37
N ASP A 65 -2.82 -6.21 -11.15
CA ASP A 65 -3.09 -7.59 -11.53
C ASP A 65 -2.01 -8.13 -12.46
N VAL A 66 -1.61 -7.32 -13.46
CA VAL A 66 -0.53 -7.66 -14.40
C VAL A 66 0.79 -7.88 -13.65
N MET A 67 1.11 -7.00 -12.70
CA MET A 67 2.30 -7.14 -11.86
C MET A 67 2.25 -8.41 -11.01
N ALA A 68 1.14 -8.67 -10.32
CA ALA A 68 0.98 -9.85 -9.47
C ALA A 68 1.07 -11.15 -10.29
N ARG A 69 0.37 -11.23 -11.44
CA ARG A 69 0.42 -12.41 -12.33
C ARG A 69 1.78 -12.62 -12.96
N GLY A 70 2.51 -11.55 -13.23
CA GLY A 70 3.86 -11.63 -13.77
C GLY A 70 4.89 -12.12 -12.75
N LEU A 71 4.73 -11.71 -11.49
CA LEU A 71 5.65 -12.07 -10.42
C LEU A 71 5.33 -13.46 -9.80
N ALA A 72 4.05 -13.81 -9.72
CA ALA A 72 3.58 -15.01 -9.02
C ALA A 72 4.25 -16.33 -9.47
N PRO A 73 4.43 -16.65 -10.76
CA PRO A 73 5.05 -17.89 -11.20
C PRO A 73 6.50 -18.04 -10.69
N TYR A 74 7.25 -16.94 -10.69
CA TYR A 74 8.64 -16.93 -10.22
C TYR A 74 8.73 -17.01 -8.71
N LEU A 75 7.85 -16.30 -7.98
CA LEU A 75 7.76 -16.41 -6.53
C LEU A 75 7.37 -17.82 -6.10
N GLU A 76 6.40 -18.44 -6.79
CA GLU A 76 6.00 -19.82 -6.57
C GLU A 76 7.18 -20.80 -6.77
N LYS A 77 7.97 -20.62 -7.84
CA LYS A 77 9.19 -21.41 -8.12
C LYS A 77 10.13 -21.43 -6.90
N TYR A 78 10.43 -20.26 -6.33
CA TYR A 78 11.36 -20.17 -5.20
C TYR A 78 10.74 -20.59 -3.85
N LEU A 79 9.44 -20.42 -3.67
CA LEU A 79 8.74 -20.95 -2.50
C LEU A 79 8.66 -22.48 -2.54
N LYS A 80 8.43 -23.09 -3.71
CA LYS A 80 8.51 -24.56 -3.89
C LYS A 80 9.87 -25.10 -3.51
N ALA A 81 10.95 -24.42 -3.83
CA ALA A 81 12.32 -24.86 -3.54
C ALA A 81 12.64 -25.00 -2.05
N VAL A 82 11.90 -24.31 -1.17
CA VAL A 82 12.07 -24.36 0.30
C VAL A 82 10.94 -25.10 1.01
N SER A 83 9.96 -25.58 0.26
CA SER A 83 8.77 -26.25 0.79
C SER A 83 9.05 -27.71 1.14
N PRO A 84 8.53 -28.23 2.27
CA PRO A 84 8.49 -29.64 2.53
C PRO A 84 7.53 -30.40 1.58
N ASN A 85 6.57 -29.70 0.97
CA ASN A 85 5.54 -30.22 0.08
C ASN A 85 5.44 -29.44 -1.23
N PRO A 86 6.49 -29.44 -2.10
CA PRO A 86 6.52 -28.56 -3.29
C PRO A 86 5.30 -28.72 -4.21
N GLY A 87 4.76 -29.90 -4.33
CA GLY A 87 3.59 -30.20 -5.17
C GLY A 87 2.29 -29.58 -4.70
N LYS A 88 2.21 -29.17 -3.43
CA LYS A 88 1.01 -28.50 -2.87
C LYS A 88 1.11 -26.96 -2.95
N VAL A 89 2.29 -26.41 -3.17
CA VAL A 89 2.50 -24.96 -3.23
C VAL A 89 2.02 -24.41 -4.57
N ALA A 90 1.11 -23.45 -4.52
CA ALA A 90 0.65 -22.71 -5.69
C ALA A 90 0.24 -21.29 -5.25
N ILE A 91 0.49 -20.30 -6.09
CA ILE A 91 0.02 -18.92 -5.85
C ILE A 91 -1.22 -18.66 -6.72
N LEU A 92 -2.32 -18.35 -6.06
CA LEU A 92 -3.62 -18.06 -6.69
C LEU A 92 -3.90 -16.57 -6.61
N ILE A 93 -4.03 -15.90 -7.75
CA ILE A 93 -4.41 -14.49 -7.80
C ILE A 93 -5.93 -14.36 -7.64
N LYS A 94 -6.35 -13.62 -6.61
CA LYS A 94 -7.74 -13.30 -6.32
C LYS A 94 -7.99 -11.80 -6.50
N ASN A 95 -8.67 -11.41 -7.57
CA ASN A 95 -9.09 -10.03 -7.74
C ASN A 95 -10.32 -9.74 -6.88
N LEU A 96 -10.25 -8.70 -6.06
CA LEU A 96 -11.34 -8.26 -5.18
C LEU A 96 -11.48 -6.73 -5.25
N PRO A 97 -11.94 -6.19 -6.39
CA PRO A 97 -12.09 -4.76 -6.58
C PRO A 97 -13.25 -4.19 -5.76
N GLY A 98 -13.17 -2.89 -5.50
CA GLY A 98 -14.23 -2.10 -4.87
C GLY A 98 -13.79 -1.30 -3.66
N GLY A 99 -14.48 -0.17 -3.44
CA GLY A 99 -14.19 0.75 -2.34
C GLY A 99 -12.77 1.34 -2.39
N GLY A 100 -12.17 1.53 -3.58
CA GLY A 100 -10.80 2.04 -3.66
C GLY A 100 -9.79 1.15 -2.93
N GLU A 101 -9.86 -0.17 -3.11
CA GLU A 101 -9.06 -1.22 -2.48
C GLU A 101 -9.53 -1.67 -1.07
N VAL A 102 -10.43 -0.93 -0.41
CA VAL A 102 -10.89 -1.23 0.96
C VAL A 102 -11.34 -2.69 1.12
N ARG A 103 -12.07 -3.26 0.12
CA ARG A 103 -12.52 -4.66 0.20
C ARG A 103 -11.38 -5.66 0.25
N ALA A 104 -10.36 -5.48 -0.60
CA ALA A 104 -9.21 -6.37 -0.66
C ALA A 104 -8.38 -6.27 0.61
N ILE A 105 -8.11 -5.05 1.07
CA ILE A 105 -7.32 -4.79 2.28
C ILE A 105 -8.02 -5.33 3.52
N ASN A 106 -9.34 -5.20 3.60
CA ASN A 106 -10.13 -5.77 4.69
C ASN A 106 -10.02 -7.31 4.72
N GLU A 107 -10.07 -7.97 3.56
CA GLU A 107 -9.85 -9.42 3.47
C GLU A 107 -8.44 -9.82 3.92
N ILE A 108 -7.41 -9.07 3.48
CA ILE A 108 -6.04 -9.36 3.88
C ILE A 108 -5.87 -9.14 5.39
N TYR A 109 -6.35 -8.02 5.92
CA TYR A 109 -6.19 -7.66 7.34
C TYR A 109 -6.77 -8.73 8.28
N HIS A 110 -7.95 -9.26 7.95
CA HIS A 110 -8.62 -10.31 8.76
C HIS A 110 -8.18 -11.74 8.41
N GLY A 111 -7.25 -11.89 7.46
CA GLY A 111 -6.64 -13.17 7.14
C GLY A 111 -5.84 -13.73 8.32
N ARG A 112 -5.61 -15.05 8.31
CA ARG A 112 -4.72 -15.67 9.31
C ARG A 112 -3.26 -15.27 9.04
N PRO A 113 -2.47 -14.93 10.06
CA PRO A 113 -1.06 -14.59 9.91
C PRO A 113 -0.17 -15.82 9.76
N ASP A 114 -0.56 -16.75 8.88
CA ASP A 114 0.10 -18.02 8.64
C ASP A 114 0.89 -18.09 7.31
N GLY A 115 0.90 -16.96 6.57
CA GLY A 115 1.60 -16.83 5.31
C GLY A 115 0.79 -17.24 4.07
N TYR A 116 -0.40 -17.82 4.22
CA TYR A 116 -1.19 -18.25 3.06
C TYR A 116 -2.13 -17.20 2.49
N THR A 117 -2.17 -16.02 3.10
CA THR A 117 -2.83 -14.82 2.54
C THR A 117 -1.81 -13.71 2.43
N ILE A 118 -1.62 -13.20 1.22
CA ILE A 118 -0.81 -12.02 0.91
C ILE A 118 -1.60 -11.12 -0.03
N GLY A 119 -1.18 -9.88 -0.22
CA GLY A 119 -1.85 -9.01 -1.17
C GLY A 119 -1.05 -7.77 -1.53
N ASN A 120 -1.61 -6.98 -2.44
CA ASN A 120 -1.06 -5.70 -2.81
C ASN A 120 -1.47 -4.62 -1.80
N GLY A 121 -0.56 -3.71 -1.52
CA GLY A 121 -0.79 -2.45 -0.84
C GLY A 121 -0.08 -1.31 -1.55
N GLY A 122 -0.36 -0.08 -1.17
CA GLY A 122 0.26 1.08 -1.80
C GLY A 122 0.03 2.36 -1.01
N GLU A 123 0.50 3.48 -1.55
CA GLU A 123 0.44 4.80 -0.90
C GLU A 123 -0.97 5.26 -0.58
N ARG A 124 -1.97 4.87 -1.39
CA ARG A 124 -3.37 5.23 -1.14
C ARG A 124 -3.87 4.74 0.22
N LEU A 125 -3.39 3.59 0.68
CA LEU A 125 -3.85 2.99 1.94
C LEU A 125 -3.40 3.78 3.17
N HIS A 126 -2.30 4.52 3.08
CA HIS A 126 -1.91 5.47 4.11
C HIS A 126 -2.97 6.57 4.28
N ILE A 127 -3.57 7.01 3.16
CA ILE A 127 -4.62 8.02 3.17
C ILE A 127 -5.92 7.47 3.77
N LEU A 128 -6.34 6.29 3.32
CA LEU A 128 -7.57 5.66 3.80
C LEU A 128 -7.54 5.42 5.32
N THR A 129 -6.36 5.11 5.87
CA THR A 129 -6.17 5.05 7.32
C THR A 129 -6.38 6.41 7.99
N MET A 130 -5.79 7.48 7.43
CA MET A 130 -5.85 8.82 8.03
C MET A 130 -7.23 9.47 7.92
N THR A 131 -7.95 9.19 6.83
CA THR A 131 -9.33 9.69 6.64
C THR A 131 -10.38 8.89 7.38
N GLY A 132 -9.99 7.75 7.99
CA GLY A 132 -10.91 6.86 8.70
C GLY A 132 -11.80 6.02 7.77
N GLU A 133 -11.44 5.94 6.49
CA GLU A 133 -12.15 5.07 5.54
C GLU A 133 -11.84 3.58 5.73
N LEU A 134 -10.70 3.25 6.37
CA LEU A 134 -10.41 1.91 6.85
C LEU A 134 -10.85 1.76 8.31
N PRO A 135 -11.51 0.66 8.68
CA PRO A 135 -11.94 0.39 10.06
C PRO A 135 -10.77 -0.05 10.98
N PHE A 136 -9.53 -0.01 10.49
CA PHE A 136 -8.30 -0.40 11.19
C PHE A 136 -7.12 0.44 10.68
N ASP A 137 -6.03 0.44 11.43
CA ASP A 137 -4.80 1.11 11.02
C ASP A 137 -4.04 0.22 10.00
N PHE A 138 -3.87 0.71 8.77
CA PHE A 138 -3.11 0.02 7.72
C PHE A 138 -1.65 -0.25 8.15
N TYR A 139 -1.10 0.55 9.05
CA TYR A 139 0.26 0.36 9.55
C TYR A 139 0.43 -0.85 10.48
N GLU A 140 -0.66 -1.49 10.91
CA GLU A 140 -0.61 -2.77 11.63
C GLU A 140 -0.32 -3.96 10.72
N MET A 141 -0.49 -3.80 9.39
CA MET A 141 -0.20 -4.84 8.41
C MET A 141 1.28 -5.27 8.48
N THR A 142 1.54 -6.51 8.10
CA THR A 142 2.92 -6.95 7.88
C THR A 142 3.37 -6.52 6.49
N TYR A 143 4.36 -5.66 6.42
CA TYR A 143 4.99 -5.21 5.18
C TYR A 143 6.12 -6.16 4.82
N ILE A 144 5.98 -6.90 3.70
CA ILE A 144 6.96 -7.90 3.25
C ILE A 144 8.02 -7.25 2.38
N ALA A 145 7.59 -6.51 1.34
CA ALA A 145 8.49 -5.86 0.41
C ALA A 145 7.82 -4.69 -0.31
N ARG A 146 8.59 -3.66 -0.68
CA ARG A 146 8.23 -2.81 -1.81
C ARG A 146 8.55 -3.60 -3.07
N LEU A 147 7.60 -3.72 -3.98
CA LEU A 147 7.80 -4.40 -5.26
C LEU A 147 8.15 -3.42 -6.37
N SER A 148 7.48 -2.27 -6.37
CA SER A 148 7.58 -1.27 -7.42
C SER A 148 7.39 0.12 -6.86
N SER A 149 8.04 1.09 -7.49
CA SER A 149 7.77 2.50 -7.25
C SER A 149 7.93 3.30 -8.54
N SER A 150 7.24 4.44 -8.61
CA SER A 150 7.41 5.42 -9.68
C SER A 150 7.55 6.80 -9.07
N HIS A 151 8.59 7.50 -9.47
CA HIS A 151 8.84 8.87 -9.01
C HIS A 151 7.82 9.83 -9.60
N LYS A 152 7.57 10.93 -8.89
CA LYS A 152 6.85 12.06 -9.43
C LYS A 152 7.82 12.99 -10.16
N ILE A 153 7.26 13.74 -11.09
CA ILE A 153 7.95 14.77 -11.83
C ILE A 153 7.02 15.97 -12.02
N LEU A 154 7.55 17.16 -11.79
CA LEU A 154 6.90 18.40 -12.18
C LEU A 154 7.32 18.72 -13.62
N VAL A 155 6.35 18.91 -14.50
CA VAL A 155 6.61 19.24 -15.90
C VAL A 155 5.85 20.51 -16.29
N ALA A 156 6.38 21.22 -17.29
CA ALA A 156 5.65 22.27 -18.02
C ALA A 156 5.32 21.84 -19.43
N THR A 157 4.20 22.33 -19.98
CA THR A 157 3.95 22.24 -21.41
C THR A 157 4.98 23.07 -22.18
N ARG A 158 5.39 22.62 -23.37
CA ARG A 158 6.29 23.38 -24.26
C ARG A 158 5.76 24.78 -24.65
N LYS A 159 4.45 24.97 -24.52
CA LYS A 159 3.76 26.26 -24.81
C LYS A 159 3.81 27.25 -23.66
N SER A 160 4.35 26.84 -22.49
CA SER A 160 4.48 27.68 -21.31
C SER A 160 5.82 28.44 -21.31
N ASP A 161 5.84 29.64 -20.78
CA ASP A 161 7.04 30.42 -20.50
C ASP A 161 7.77 29.95 -19.21
N LEU A 162 7.22 28.94 -18.51
CA LEU A 162 7.86 28.32 -17.36
C LEU A 162 8.92 27.33 -17.85
N LEU A 163 10.17 27.77 -17.88
CA LEU A 163 11.29 27.01 -18.43
C LEU A 163 12.07 26.24 -17.38
N THR A 164 12.06 26.74 -16.14
CA THR A 164 12.84 26.23 -15.01
C THR A 164 11.99 26.15 -13.74
N TRP A 165 12.55 25.55 -12.71
CA TRP A 165 11.98 25.57 -11.36
C TRP A 165 11.81 27.01 -10.83
N GLU A 166 12.82 27.86 -11.05
CA GLU A 166 12.85 29.25 -10.61
C GLU A 166 11.71 30.07 -11.24
N ASP A 167 11.35 29.77 -12.50
CA ASP A 167 10.22 30.42 -13.16
C ASP A 167 8.90 30.05 -12.48
N VAL A 168 8.72 28.80 -12.05
CA VAL A 168 7.53 28.39 -11.29
C VAL A 168 7.46 29.11 -9.94
N VAL A 169 8.59 29.17 -9.23
CA VAL A 169 8.69 29.90 -7.96
C VAL A 169 8.35 31.37 -8.15
N LYS A 170 8.90 32.03 -9.17
CA LYS A 170 8.63 33.43 -9.50
C LYS A 170 7.15 33.64 -9.88
N ALA A 171 6.61 32.81 -10.74
CA ALA A 171 5.22 32.88 -11.17
C ALA A 171 4.26 32.72 -9.98
N SER A 172 4.55 31.79 -9.06
CA SER A 172 3.71 31.56 -7.87
C SER A 172 3.67 32.74 -6.90
N LYS A 173 4.74 33.58 -6.88
CA LYS A 173 4.76 34.82 -6.10
C LYS A 173 3.87 35.93 -6.69
N SER A 174 3.64 35.89 -8.00
CA SER A 174 2.79 36.83 -8.71
C SER A 174 1.31 36.42 -8.72
N GLY A 175 1.00 35.18 -8.40
CA GLY A 175 -0.35 34.64 -8.31
C GLY A 175 -0.39 33.11 -8.47
N PRO A 176 -1.56 32.48 -8.23
CA PRO A 176 -1.67 31.02 -8.28
C PRO A 176 -1.41 30.46 -9.69
N VAL A 177 -0.42 29.58 -9.83
CA VAL A 177 -0.12 28.88 -11.07
C VAL A 177 -1.06 27.68 -11.22
N LYS A 178 -1.78 27.61 -12.35
CA LYS A 178 -2.64 26.44 -12.65
C LYS A 178 -1.82 25.18 -12.83
N LEU A 179 -2.25 24.09 -12.22
CA LEU A 179 -1.56 22.79 -12.26
C LEU A 179 -2.56 21.68 -12.61
N ALA A 180 -2.31 20.93 -13.69
CA ALA A 180 -3.16 19.83 -14.13
C ALA A 180 -2.94 18.59 -13.24
N LEU A 181 -4.03 17.96 -12.79
CA LEU A 181 -4.01 16.72 -12.02
C LEU A 181 -4.99 15.69 -12.58
N SER A 182 -4.60 14.42 -12.54
CA SER A 182 -5.44 13.28 -12.94
C SER A 182 -6.20 12.73 -11.72
N GLY A 183 -7.46 13.10 -11.59
CA GLY A 183 -8.33 12.64 -10.52
C GLY A 183 -8.17 13.40 -9.19
N PHE A 184 -9.25 13.42 -8.42
CA PHE A 184 -9.30 14.00 -7.08
C PHE A 184 -9.01 12.91 -6.03
N GLY A 185 -8.16 13.19 -5.05
CA GLY A 185 -7.79 12.24 -4.00
C GLY A 185 -6.88 11.08 -4.45
N GLY A 186 -6.46 11.03 -5.71
CA GLY A 186 -5.51 10.04 -6.22
C GLY A 186 -4.05 10.40 -5.89
N SER A 187 -3.12 9.50 -6.23
CA SER A 187 -1.67 9.62 -5.93
C SER A 187 -1.07 10.97 -6.37
N ASN A 188 -1.44 11.48 -7.56
CA ASN A 188 -0.93 12.77 -8.05
C ASN A 188 -1.52 13.95 -7.29
N TYR A 189 -2.79 13.84 -6.86
CA TYR A 189 -3.42 14.87 -6.02
C TYR A 189 -2.77 14.95 -4.65
N ILE A 190 -2.47 13.82 -4.05
CA ILE A 190 -1.76 13.73 -2.76
C ILE A 190 -0.36 14.33 -2.86
N ALA A 191 0.37 13.97 -3.93
CA ALA A 191 1.68 14.55 -4.20
C ALA A 191 1.60 16.07 -4.34
N TYR A 192 0.58 16.59 -5.03
CA TYR A 192 0.29 18.03 -5.12
C TYR A 192 0.04 18.65 -3.74
N VAL A 193 -0.81 18.04 -2.90
CA VAL A 193 -1.12 18.57 -1.56
C VAL A 193 0.13 18.68 -0.71
N PHE A 194 0.95 17.64 -0.67
CA PHE A 194 2.21 17.66 0.06
C PHE A 194 3.21 18.65 -0.53
N PHE A 195 3.30 18.71 -1.85
CA PHE A 195 4.19 19.65 -2.54
C PHE A 195 3.81 21.09 -2.24
N MET A 196 2.55 21.47 -2.38
CA MET A 196 2.05 22.79 -2.08
C MET A 196 2.28 23.18 -0.61
N ASP A 197 1.92 22.29 0.33
CA ASP A 197 2.07 22.56 1.76
C ASP A 197 3.55 22.67 2.18
N THR A 198 4.43 21.86 1.61
CA THR A 198 5.85 21.86 1.99
C THR A 198 6.61 23.02 1.35
N THR A 199 6.31 23.35 0.09
CA THR A 199 7.02 24.43 -0.63
C THR A 199 6.43 25.83 -0.41
N GLY A 200 5.19 25.93 0.05
CA GLY A 200 4.46 27.20 0.16
C GLY A 200 4.11 27.84 -1.19
N LEU A 201 4.26 27.15 -2.30
CA LEU A 201 3.94 27.70 -3.63
C LEU A 201 2.45 27.88 -3.81
N ALA A 202 2.06 29.03 -4.37
CA ALA A 202 0.68 29.30 -4.75
C ALA A 202 0.33 28.53 -6.04
N LEU A 203 -0.25 27.35 -5.89
CA LEU A 203 -0.67 26.49 -7.00
C LEU A 203 -2.20 26.31 -6.96
N LYS A 204 -2.84 26.33 -8.14
CA LYS A 204 -4.29 26.12 -8.28
C LYS A 204 -4.53 24.81 -9.06
N PRO A 205 -5.07 23.76 -8.41
CA PRO A 205 -5.30 22.48 -9.09
C PRO A 205 -6.45 22.61 -10.10
N VAL A 206 -6.25 22.02 -11.27
CA VAL A 206 -7.26 21.80 -12.30
C VAL A 206 -7.39 20.29 -12.46
N ILE A 207 -8.52 19.74 -12.02
CA ILE A 207 -8.75 18.30 -11.96
C ILE A 207 -9.35 17.81 -13.29
N PHE A 208 -8.76 16.75 -13.85
CA PHE A 208 -9.23 16.06 -15.05
C PHE A 208 -9.65 14.64 -14.71
N ASP A 209 -10.56 14.09 -15.51
CA ASP A 209 -10.94 12.69 -15.42
C ASP A 209 -9.82 11.82 -16.04
N GLY A 210 -8.89 11.41 -15.18
CA GLY A 210 -7.75 10.58 -15.54
C GLY A 210 -6.57 11.30 -16.21
N THR A 211 -5.49 10.53 -16.39
CA THR A 211 -4.20 11.01 -16.92
C THR A 211 -4.29 11.49 -18.37
N ALA A 212 -5.11 10.84 -19.20
CA ALA A 212 -5.27 11.21 -20.59
C ALA A 212 -5.84 12.63 -20.75
N GLY A 213 -6.85 13.00 -19.96
CA GLY A 213 -7.43 14.33 -19.96
C GLY A 213 -6.44 15.40 -19.50
N ALA A 214 -5.70 15.15 -18.44
CA ALA A 214 -4.67 16.05 -17.92
C ALA A 214 -3.54 16.27 -18.96
N ASN A 215 -3.04 15.20 -19.56
CA ASN A 215 -2.00 15.27 -20.58
C ASN A 215 -2.49 16.03 -21.85
N SER A 216 -3.73 15.80 -22.27
CA SER A 216 -4.32 16.54 -23.40
C SER A 216 -4.40 18.04 -23.12
N ALA A 217 -4.77 18.45 -21.90
CA ALA A 217 -4.82 19.86 -21.53
C ALA A 217 -3.42 20.50 -21.50
N LEU A 218 -2.39 19.78 -21.03
CA LEU A 218 -0.99 20.21 -21.10
C LEU A 218 -0.54 20.42 -22.56
N ILE A 219 -0.76 19.44 -23.43
CA ILE A 219 -0.36 19.51 -24.85
C ILE A 219 -1.05 20.69 -25.56
N ARG A 220 -2.32 20.94 -25.27
CA ARG A 220 -3.02 22.12 -25.81
C ARG A 220 -2.53 23.43 -25.22
N GLY A 221 -1.91 23.42 -24.03
CA GLY A 221 -1.48 24.62 -23.31
C GLY A 221 -2.59 25.27 -22.46
N ASP A 222 -3.69 24.55 -22.18
CA ASP A 222 -4.80 25.03 -21.35
C ASP A 222 -4.35 25.20 -19.88
N VAL A 223 -3.37 24.40 -19.46
CA VAL A 223 -2.76 24.41 -18.14
C VAL A 223 -1.23 24.35 -18.28
N PRO A 224 -0.46 25.22 -17.60
CA PRO A 224 0.98 25.34 -17.85
C PRO A 224 1.83 24.20 -17.28
N ILE A 225 1.46 23.61 -16.14
CA ILE A 225 2.27 22.61 -15.44
C ILE A 225 1.43 21.43 -14.94
N SER A 226 2.10 20.32 -14.61
CA SER A 226 1.50 19.15 -13.96
C SER A 226 2.50 18.43 -13.07
N ILE A 227 2.00 17.80 -11.99
CA ILE A 227 2.70 16.76 -11.24
C ILE A 227 2.09 15.41 -11.61
N ASN A 228 2.93 14.47 -12.06
CA ASN A 228 2.48 13.12 -12.40
C ASN A 228 3.62 12.11 -12.17
N SER A 229 3.30 10.81 -12.26
CA SER A 229 4.32 9.76 -12.30
C SER A 229 5.16 9.90 -13.57
N GLU A 230 6.46 9.81 -13.44
CA GLU A 230 7.41 9.96 -14.54
C GLU A 230 7.11 8.98 -15.68
N ASP A 231 6.81 7.72 -15.35
CA ASP A 231 6.48 6.68 -16.33
C ASP A 231 5.29 7.06 -17.21
N SER A 232 4.30 7.78 -16.65
CA SER A 232 3.11 8.23 -17.38
C SER A 232 3.40 9.38 -18.35
N LEU A 233 4.48 10.10 -18.15
CA LEU A 233 4.86 11.28 -18.97
C LEU A 233 6.06 11.03 -19.87
N LYS A 234 6.73 9.88 -19.73
CA LYS A 234 7.99 9.55 -20.41
C LYS A 234 7.93 9.85 -21.91
N ASN A 235 6.95 9.33 -22.62
CA ASN A 235 6.83 9.52 -24.05
C ASN A 235 6.66 11.01 -24.44
N LEU A 236 5.88 11.77 -23.66
CA LEU A 236 5.64 13.20 -23.91
C LEU A 236 6.90 14.04 -23.66
N ILE A 237 7.74 13.61 -22.71
CA ILE A 237 9.04 14.23 -22.43
C ILE A 237 10.02 13.89 -23.57
N GLU A 238 10.09 12.63 -23.99
CA GLU A 238 10.96 12.18 -25.08
C GLU A 238 10.68 12.91 -26.40
N ILE A 239 9.42 13.11 -26.77
CA ILE A 239 9.02 13.88 -27.96
C ILE A 239 8.99 15.40 -27.71
N LYS A 240 9.46 15.87 -26.56
CA LYS A 240 9.59 17.29 -26.18
C LYS A 240 8.28 18.09 -26.16
N GLU A 241 7.14 17.44 -26.00
CA GLU A 241 5.86 18.11 -25.74
C GLU A 241 5.77 18.64 -24.31
N LEU A 242 6.45 17.96 -23.38
CA LEU A 242 6.58 18.37 -21.98
C LEU A 242 8.04 18.59 -21.63
N ARG A 243 8.29 19.60 -20.80
CA ARG A 243 9.61 19.94 -20.25
C ARG A 243 9.63 19.55 -18.78
N PRO A 244 10.60 18.70 -18.33
CA PRO A 244 10.87 18.48 -16.93
C PRO A 244 11.33 19.76 -16.25
N LEU A 245 10.81 20.04 -15.05
CA LEU A 245 11.21 21.21 -14.24
C LEU A 245 11.87 20.78 -12.93
N VAL A 246 11.33 19.75 -12.26
CA VAL A 246 11.88 19.17 -11.02
C VAL A 246 11.52 17.68 -11.00
N THR A 247 12.47 16.85 -10.63
CA THR A 247 12.23 15.42 -10.35
C THR A 247 12.15 15.18 -8.84
N PHE A 248 11.19 14.35 -8.40
CA PHE A 248 11.05 13.97 -6.98
C PHE A 248 11.92 12.74 -6.70
N THR A 249 13.24 12.93 -6.87
CA THR A 249 14.27 11.88 -6.78
C THR A 249 15.48 12.39 -6.01
N ASP A 250 16.36 11.48 -5.60
CA ASP A 250 17.68 11.83 -5.08
C ASP A 250 18.68 12.16 -6.20
N GLN A 251 18.48 11.60 -7.39
CA GLN A 251 19.29 11.82 -8.58
C GLN A 251 18.39 11.96 -9.81
N THR A 252 18.67 12.95 -10.65
CA THR A 252 17.95 13.15 -11.91
C THR A 252 18.65 12.48 -13.08
N LYS A 253 17.87 11.98 -14.04
CA LYS A 253 18.38 11.52 -15.34
C LYS A 253 18.19 12.56 -16.45
N PHE A 254 17.62 13.71 -16.13
CA PHE A 254 17.38 14.80 -17.08
C PHE A 254 18.46 15.88 -16.89
N PRO A 255 19.38 16.06 -17.86
CA PRO A 255 20.44 17.07 -17.76
C PRO A 255 19.88 18.47 -17.50
N GLY A 256 20.43 19.16 -16.50
CA GLY A 256 20.04 20.52 -16.13
C GLY A 256 18.68 20.64 -15.42
N VAL A 257 18.03 19.54 -15.08
CA VAL A 257 16.79 19.52 -14.29
C VAL A 257 17.12 19.17 -12.85
N PRO A 258 16.82 20.04 -11.87
CA PRO A 258 17.12 19.76 -10.47
C PRO A 258 16.22 18.65 -9.91
N THR A 259 16.70 18.00 -8.87
CA THR A 259 15.90 17.14 -7.99
C THR A 259 15.17 17.99 -6.96
N ILE A 260 14.09 17.45 -6.40
CA ILE A 260 13.35 18.09 -5.29
C ILE A 260 14.25 18.28 -4.06
N LYS A 261 15.26 17.42 -3.89
CA LYS A 261 16.27 17.52 -2.84
C LYS A 261 17.19 18.72 -3.05
N GLU A 262 17.69 18.91 -4.29
CA GLU A 262 18.58 20.04 -4.64
C GLU A 262 17.86 21.39 -4.52
N VAL A 263 16.56 21.45 -4.74
CA VAL A 263 15.76 22.66 -4.52
C VAL A 263 15.28 22.86 -3.07
N GLY A 264 15.74 22.02 -2.12
CA GLY A 264 15.60 22.23 -0.69
C GLY A 264 14.47 21.45 0.00
N PHE A 265 13.85 20.46 -0.64
CA PHE A 265 12.72 19.70 -0.08
C PHE A 265 12.94 18.18 -0.11
N PRO A 266 14.03 17.66 0.53
CA PRO A 266 14.37 16.24 0.48
C PRO A 266 13.28 15.32 1.07
N GLU A 267 12.47 15.82 1.99
CA GLU A 267 11.39 15.08 2.64
C GLU A 267 10.26 14.68 1.69
N LEU A 268 10.18 15.26 0.49
CA LEU A 268 9.18 14.93 -0.52
C LEU A 268 9.59 13.75 -1.42
N VAL A 269 10.82 13.25 -1.36
CA VAL A 269 11.28 12.20 -2.27
C VAL A 269 10.46 10.91 -2.11
N GLU A 270 10.42 10.32 -0.94
CA GLU A 270 9.77 9.02 -0.72
C GLU A 270 8.25 9.10 -0.50
N PRO A 271 7.71 10.05 0.30
CA PRO A 271 6.28 10.05 0.62
C PRO A 271 5.35 10.36 -0.56
N VAL A 272 5.86 11.01 -1.61
CA VAL A 272 5.04 11.35 -2.79
C VAL A 272 5.17 10.33 -3.93
N ARG A 273 6.06 9.34 -3.81
CA ARG A 273 6.20 8.27 -4.82
C ARG A 273 4.92 7.46 -4.92
N SER A 274 4.59 7.02 -6.12
CA SER A 274 3.66 5.91 -6.28
C SER A 274 4.38 4.63 -5.87
N GLN A 275 3.83 3.89 -4.93
CA GLN A 275 4.48 2.70 -4.37
C GLN A 275 3.53 1.50 -4.37
N ARG A 276 4.09 0.32 -4.61
CA ARG A 276 3.38 -0.95 -4.54
C ARG A 276 4.10 -1.88 -3.59
N TYR A 277 3.37 -2.35 -2.61
CA TYR A 277 3.88 -3.23 -1.55
C TYR A 277 3.30 -4.64 -1.71
N LEU A 278 4.08 -5.63 -1.29
CA LEU A 278 3.55 -6.92 -0.89
C LEU A 278 3.31 -6.88 0.61
N ILE A 279 2.09 -7.15 1.02
CA ILE A 279 1.66 -7.11 2.41
C ILE A 279 1.03 -8.45 2.82
N ALA A 280 0.94 -8.67 4.11
CA ALA A 280 0.27 -9.81 4.72
C ALA A 280 -0.55 -9.36 5.94
N PRO A 281 -1.39 -10.23 6.52
CA PRO A 281 -2.11 -9.94 7.76
C PRO A 281 -1.19 -9.43 8.87
N PRO A 282 -1.73 -8.64 9.82
CA PRO A 282 -0.99 -8.23 11.00
C PRO A 282 -0.35 -9.41 11.74
N LYS A 283 0.84 -9.20 12.32
CA LYS A 283 1.53 -10.19 13.15
C LYS A 283 1.98 -11.47 12.42
N LEU A 284 2.25 -11.40 11.12
CA LEU A 284 2.88 -12.51 10.41
C LEU A 284 4.20 -12.89 11.11
N PRO A 285 4.45 -14.19 11.41
CA PRO A 285 5.71 -14.62 12.01
C PRO A 285 6.93 -14.21 11.20
N GLY A 286 7.98 -13.70 11.86
CA GLY A 286 9.15 -13.15 11.21
C GLY A 286 9.95 -14.17 10.36
N ASN A 287 9.88 -15.46 10.69
CA ASN A 287 10.46 -16.52 9.87
C ASN A 287 9.71 -16.68 8.54
N ILE A 288 8.38 -16.54 8.51
CA ILE A 288 7.58 -16.59 7.28
C ILE A 288 7.85 -15.34 6.43
N LYS A 289 7.88 -14.14 7.05
CA LYS A 289 8.27 -12.90 6.36
C LYS A 289 9.63 -13.07 5.65
N ARG A 290 10.64 -13.61 6.34
CA ARG A 290 11.97 -13.86 5.76
C ARG A 290 11.94 -14.83 4.59
N ILE A 291 11.13 -15.89 4.65
CA ILE A 291 10.98 -16.83 3.52
C ILE A 291 10.48 -16.09 2.27
N TYR A 292 9.50 -15.21 2.40
CA TYR A 292 9.03 -14.38 1.29
C TYR A 292 10.10 -13.43 0.78
N GLU A 293 10.79 -12.73 1.67
CA GLU A 293 11.85 -11.79 1.31
C GLU A 293 12.98 -12.47 0.53
N GLU A 294 13.45 -13.64 1.01
CA GLU A 294 14.50 -14.41 0.34
C GLU A 294 14.04 -14.99 -1.01
N ALA A 295 12.78 -15.44 -1.09
CA ALA A 295 12.21 -15.89 -2.36
C ALA A 295 12.12 -14.73 -3.37
N LEU A 296 11.66 -13.55 -2.95
CA LEU A 296 11.58 -12.37 -3.80
C LEU A 296 12.96 -11.89 -4.25
N LYS A 297 13.97 -11.87 -3.38
CA LYS A 297 15.35 -11.53 -3.76
C LYS A 297 15.85 -12.44 -4.88
N LYS A 298 15.56 -13.73 -4.80
CA LYS A 298 15.90 -14.70 -5.86
C LYS A 298 15.13 -14.43 -7.14
N VAL A 299 13.85 -14.08 -7.06
CA VAL A 299 13.04 -13.70 -8.24
C VAL A 299 13.66 -12.50 -8.96
N PHE A 300 14.01 -11.44 -8.24
CA PHE A 300 14.59 -10.23 -8.86
C PHE A 300 16.01 -10.44 -9.40
N ALA A 301 16.68 -11.54 -9.00
CA ALA A 301 17.96 -11.99 -9.56
C ALA A 301 17.79 -13.05 -10.66
N ASP A 302 16.60 -13.58 -10.90
CA ASP A 302 16.32 -14.63 -11.88
C ASP A 302 16.39 -14.06 -13.30
N LYS A 303 17.25 -14.67 -14.14
CA LYS A 303 17.46 -14.25 -15.53
C LYS A 303 16.17 -14.34 -16.37
N GLU A 304 15.34 -15.36 -16.14
CA GLU A 304 14.08 -15.55 -16.86
C GLU A 304 13.08 -14.46 -16.49
N PHE A 305 12.99 -14.13 -15.18
CA PHE A 305 12.17 -13.01 -14.70
C PHE A 305 12.64 -11.67 -15.28
N ILE A 306 13.94 -11.41 -15.26
CA ILE A 306 14.53 -10.17 -15.80
C ILE A 306 14.19 -10.04 -17.28
N ALA A 307 14.39 -11.11 -18.08
CA ALA A 307 14.07 -11.12 -19.50
C ALA A 307 12.57 -10.96 -19.77
N TRP A 308 11.73 -11.60 -18.97
CA TRP A 308 10.27 -11.38 -19.04
C TRP A 308 9.91 -9.96 -18.73
N ASN A 309 10.45 -9.39 -17.64
CA ASN A 309 10.14 -8.02 -17.21
C ASN A 309 10.56 -6.96 -18.23
N GLN A 310 11.71 -7.14 -18.89
CA GLN A 310 12.16 -6.23 -19.98
C GLN A 310 11.12 -6.16 -21.10
N ARG A 311 10.48 -7.28 -21.45
CA ARG A 311 9.40 -7.32 -22.46
C ARG A 311 8.10 -6.74 -21.94
N ALA A 312 7.75 -7.02 -20.70
CA ALA A 312 6.54 -6.54 -20.04
C ALA A 312 6.58 -5.04 -19.72
N LYS A 313 7.80 -4.45 -19.67
CA LYS A 313 8.06 -3.04 -19.34
C LYS A 313 7.43 -2.59 -18.00
N ILE A 314 7.42 -3.50 -17.00
CA ILE A 314 6.96 -3.17 -15.66
C ILE A 314 8.15 -2.61 -14.87
N THR A 315 7.97 -1.46 -14.25
CA THR A 315 9.00 -0.86 -13.40
C THR A 315 8.96 -1.55 -12.04
N TYR A 316 10.01 -2.32 -11.72
CA TYR A 316 10.27 -2.84 -10.39
C TYR A 316 11.38 -2.04 -9.72
N ASP A 317 11.19 -1.77 -8.43
CA ASP A 317 12.15 -1.07 -7.57
C ASP A 317 12.07 -1.68 -6.16
N PRO A 318 12.57 -2.93 -6.02
CA PRO A 318 12.37 -3.72 -4.82
C PRO A 318 13.18 -3.21 -3.63
N VAL A 319 12.54 -3.17 -2.45
CA VAL A 319 13.19 -2.92 -1.16
C VAL A 319 12.70 -3.97 -0.16
N PHE A 320 13.62 -4.52 0.63
CA PHE A 320 13.36 -5.64 1.53
C PHE A 320 13.91 -5.40 2.94
N GLY A 321 13.47 -6.21 3.90
CA GLY A 321 14.04 -6.31 5.24
C GLY A 321 14.01 -4.99 6.00
N SER A 322 15.08 -4.73 6.75
CA SER A 322 15.21 -3.52 7.58
C SER A 322 15.10 -2.22 6.80
N ASP A 323 15.58 -2.19 5.55
CA ASP A 323 15.50 -0.98 4.72
C ASP A 323 14.06 -0.66 4.37
N PHE A 324 13.25 -1.69 4.09
CA PHE A 324 11.83 -1.51 3.85
C PHE A 324 11.07 -1.13 5.13
N ASP A 325 11.37 -1.77 6.25
CA ASP A 325 10.77 -1.44 7.55
C ASP A 325 11.08 0.02 7.95
N ASN A 326 12.29 0.52 7.69
CA ASN A 326 12.67 1.90 7.93
C ASN A 326 11.99 2.88 6.97
N LEU A 327 11.87 2.49 5.70
CA LEU A 327 11.15 3.26 4.69
C LEU A 327 9.68 3.47 5.11
N ILE A 328 8.99 2.40 5.51
CA ILE A 328 7.59 2.48 5.97
C ILE A 328 7.46 3.40 7.19
N LYS A 329 8.38 3.32 8.16
CA LYS A 329 8.39 4.23 9.33
C LYS A 329 8.57 5.70 8.92
N THR A 330 9.47 5.96 7.96
CA THR A 330 9.70 7.30 7.43
C THR A 330 8.45 7.86 6.76
N ILE A 331 7.83 7.07 5.89
CA ILE A 331 6.59 7.45 5.21
C ILE A 331 5.47 7.69 6.23
N GLN A 332 5.26 6.76 7.16
CA GLN A 332 4.27 6.90 8.23
C GLN A 332 4.48 8.17 9.05
N GLY A 333 5.72 8.46 9.44
CA GLY A 333 6.07 9.67 10.18
C GLY A 333 5.74 10.94 9.40
N PHE A 334 6.01 10.95 8.08
CA PHE A 334 5.68 12.08 7.21
C PHE A 334 4.16 12.27 7.10
N TYR A 335 3.42 11.20 6.79
CA TYR A 335 1.96 11.27 6.67
C TYR A 335 1.29 11.74 7.97
N LYS A 336 1.74 11.24 9.14
CA LYS A 336 1.25 11.71 10.45
C LYS A 336 1.48 13.21 10.66
N LYS A 337 2.64 13.75 10.27
CA LYS A 337 2.90 15.20 10.35
C LYS A 337 1.99 16.01 9.43
N LYS A 338 1.59 15.45 8.30
CA LYS A 338 0.76 16.10 7.28
C LYS A 338 -0.72 15.73 7.35
N GLU A 339 -1.16 15.01 8.39
CA GLU A 339 -2.53 14.51 8.54
C GLU A 339 -3.58 15.63 8.46
N LYS A 340 -3.34 16.75 9.16
CA LYS A 340 -4.25 17.90 9.14
C LYS A 340 -4.44 18.44 7.72
N VAL A 341 -3.35 18.69 7.02
CA VAL A 341 -3.35 19.19 5.64
C VAL A 341 -4.07 18.24 4.70
N LEU A 342 -3.85 16.95 4.85
CA LEU A 342 -4.57 15.95 4.06
C LEU A 342 -6.08 16.01 4.32
N LYS A 343 -6.50 16.00 5.59
CA LYS A 343 -7.94 16.04 5.95
C LYS A 343 -8.65 17.32 5.48
N GLU A 344 -7.94 18.45 5.43
CA GLU A 344 -8.48 19.72 4.94
C GLU A 344 -8.61 19.77 3.40
N ASN A 345 -7.80 19.01 2.68
CA ASN A 345 -7.72 19.02 1.22
C ASN A 345 -8.31 17.78 0.52
N LEU A 346 -8.69 16.73 1.26
CA LEU A 346 -9.33 15.55 0.70
C LEU A 346 -10.86 15.72 0.61
N PRO A 347 -11.54 14.99 -0.31
CA PRO A 347 -13.00 15.01 -0.40
C PRO A 347 -13.60 14.57 0.93
N LYS A 348 -14.65 15.28 1.36
CA LYS A 348 -15.49 14.87 2.49
C LYS A 348 -16.52 13.86 2.03
#